data_260ea8331867ca435f9a6eeddf790d0d
#
_entry.id   260ea8331867ca435f9a6eeddf790d0d
#
_cell.length_a   1.000
_cell.length_b   1.000
_cell.length_c   1.000
_cell.angle_alpha   90.00
_cell.angle_beta   90.00
_cell.angle_gamma   90.00
#
_symmetry.space_group_name_H-M   'P 1'
#
loop_
_entity.id
_entity.type
_entity.pdbx_description
1 polymer ?
#
loop_
_entity_poly.entity_id
_entity_poly.type
_entity_poly.pdbx_seq_one_letter_code
_entity_poly.pdbx_strand_id
1 'polypeptide(L)'
;MQQRASSTHVGSQSAAHALLEKVAGSAIGLDLELPIATGERRRRIYLDSTASTLRLGVVQDVLDRYQPYYANTHSTVHFGARLSTQEYRWAHDMVLDFVGADKQRCTAFFVGSGTTGGMNRVAATLSQRLPGRDVVITSIMEHHSNDLPHRKYFKTVVHASPEYGSTSMGCVDLKAIERALEANKGRVAYVSVTGVSNVTGIINPIREIAALAHAHGALMVVDAAQMIAHVPIQMSGNANPAHDIDIVVFSGHKIYAPGSPGVVVARRELFEGGVPVEVGGGMVDDVWLDRFTPTASLPDREEAGTPNITGAIGLGAALYALHRIGMDTLFEEETELMQLALGKLSAMPEIAIYGDTDMCRYPRAGALSFNVRGMHHALTAAILNDYFNIAVRNQCFCAHPYVREMVTEALAASDDGLTAAELEALAEMQRGMVRASFGIYTTREDVAVLAAALADIIARRDFYEQQYDVTPTGDYQHKTFRFQSEAQFNIRDAVDTWLTR
;
A
#
# COMPACT_ATOMS: atom_id res chain seq x y z
N MET A 1 24.94 -21.43 -31.53
CA MET A 1 25.01 -20.53 -30.35
C MET A 1 23.66 -20.09 -29.82
N GLN A 2 22.55 -20.31 -30.50
CA GLN A 2 21.19 -19.89 -30.03
C GLN A 2 20.50 -20.88 -29.08
N GLN A 3 20.90 -22.13 -28.97
CA GLN A 3 20.25 -23.11 -28.08
C GLN A 3 20.71 -23.09 -26.60
N ARG A 4 21.83 -22.42 -26.28
CA ARG A 4 22.27 -22.28 -24.86
C ARG A 4 21.66 -21.12 -24.12
N ALA A 5 21.15 -20.09 -24.79
CA ALA A 5 20.51 -18.95 -24.17
C ALA A 5 19.09 -19.25 -23.67
N SER A 6 18.34 -20.13 -24.36
CA SER A 6 16.97 -20.49 -23.96
C SER A 6 16.91 -21.44 -22.75
N SER A 7 17.90 -22.33 -22.59
CA SER A 7 17.91 -23.27 -21.46
C SER A 7 18.30 -22.63 -20.09
N THR A 8 19.11 -21.57 -20.11
CA THR A 8 19.47 -20.83 -18.91
C THR A 8 18.30 -19.92 -18.42
N HIS A 9 17.49 -19.41 -19.34
CA HIS A 9 16.32 -18.57 -18.99
C HIS A 9 15.19 -19.39 -18.36
N VAL A 10 14.86 -20.55 -18.93
CA VAL A 10 13.84 -21.47 -18.41
C VAL A 10 14.23 -22.03 -17.03
N GLY A 11 15.51 -22.33 -16.82
CA GLY A 11 16.00 -22.80 -15.50
C GLY A 11 15.95 -21.71 -14.42
N SER A 12 16.15 -20.44 -14.77
CA SER A 12 16.10 -19.32 -13.83
C SER A 12 14.65 -18.97 -13.42
N GLN A 13 13.71 -18.99 -14.34
CA GLN A 13 12.28 -18.79 -14.04
C GLN A 13 11.73 -19.89 -13.12
N SER A 14 12.04 -21.15 -13.39
CA SER A 14 11.64 -22.27 -12.51
C SER A 14 12.18 -22.12 -11.07
N ALA A 15 13.39 -21.63 -10.90
CA ALA A 15 13.98 -21.39 -9.60
C ALA A 15 13.32 -20.20 -8.86
N ALA A 16 12.98 -19.13 -9.57
CA ALA A 16 12.27 -17.97 -9.01
C ALA A 16 10.86 -18.37 -8.52
N HIS A 17 10.10 -19.12 -9.31
CA HIS A 17 8.78 -19.63 -8.92
C HIS A 17 8.84 -20.57 -7.71
N ALA A 18 9.80 -21.50 -7.66
CA ALA A 18 9.98 -22.36 -6.48
C ALA A 18 10.32 -21.58 -5.22
N LEU A 19 11.11 -20.50 -5.36
CA LEU A 19 11.42 -19.60 -4.24
C LEU A 19 10.18 -18.79 -3.82
N LEU A 20 9.39 -18.32 -4.78
CA LEU A 20 8.13 -17.64 -4.53
C LEU A 20 7.17 -18.55 -3.74
N GLU A 21 6.90 -19.76 -4.20
CA GLU A 21 6.04 -20.72 -3.51
C GLU A 21 6.50 -20.97 -2.06
N LYS A 22 7.81 -21.18 -1.87
CA LYS A 22 8.38 -21.38 -0.54
C LYS A 22 8.18 -20.18 0.38
N VAL A 23 8.44 -18.97 -0.10
CA VAL A 23 8.33 -17.74 0.68
C VAL A 23 6.86 -17.42 0.95
N ALA A 24 6.01 -17.51 -0.06
CA ALA A 24 4.56 -17.28 0.05
C ALA A 24 3.90 -18.24 1.04
N GLY A 25 4.20 -19.54 0.93
CA GLY A 25 3.67 -20.57 1.84
C GLY A 25 4.16 -20.44 3.29
N SER A 26 5.18 -19.59 3.56
CA SER A 26 5.66 -19.33 4.91
C SER A 26 4.86 -18.25 5.66
N ALA A 27 3.90 -17.57 5.00
CA ALA A 27 3.18 -16.47 5.62
C ALA A 27 2.38 -16.92 6.85
N ILE A 28 2.55 -16.20 7.95
CA ILE A 28 2.03 -16.61 9.26
C ILE A 28 0.52 -16.44 9.31
N GLY A 29 -0.18 -17.52 9.66
CA GLY A 29 -1.63 -17.55 9.84
C GLY A 29 -2.43 -17.84 8.57
N LEU A 30 -1.82 -18.38 7.52
CA LEU A 30 -2.56 -18.89 6.35
C LEU A 30 -3.43 -20.10 6.70
N ASP A 31 -2.95 -20.97 7.59
CA ASP A 31 -3.64 -22.18 8.01
C ASP A 31 -4.58 -21.95 9.21
N LEU A 32 -4.82 -20.68 9.56
CA LEU A 32 -5.70 -20.36 10.68
C LEU A 32 -7.14 -20.75 10.35
N GLU A 33 -7.70 -21.70 11.11
CA GLU A 33 -9.11 -22.05 11.05
C GLU A 33 -9.90 -21.28 12.09
N LEU A 34 -11.01 -20.68 11.67
CA LEU A 34 -11.91 -19.95 12.56
C LEU A 34 -13.33 -20.53 12.48
N PRO A 35 -14.13 -20.44 13.56
CA PRO A 35 -15.52 -20.81 13.52
C PRO A 35 -16.31 -19.85 12.64
N ILE A 36 -17.28 -20.38 11.88
CA ILE A 36 -18.18 -19.64 11.01
C ILE A 36 -19.63 -19.78 11.49
N ALA A 37 -20.53 -19.00 10.89
CA ALA A 37 -21.94 -18.93 11.31
C ALA A 37 -22.72 -20.26 11.19
N THR A 38 -22.24 -21.20 10.38
CA THR A 38 -22.82 -22.56 10.28
C THR A 38 -22.40 -23.48 11.43
N GLY A 39 -21.49 -23.06 12.29
CA GLY A 39 -20.91 -23.89 13.37
C GLY A 39 -19.68 -24.70 12.94
N GLU A 40 -19.34 -24.71 11.66
CA GLU A 40 -18.11 -25.32 11.14
C GLU A 40 -16.89 -24.46 11.45
N ARG A 41 -15.70 -25.06 11.29
CA ARG A 41 -14.43 -24.31 11.22
C ARG A 41 -13.95 -24.32 9.78
N ARG A 42 -13.48 -23.15 9.30
CA ARG A 42 -12.93 -22.99 7.95
C ARG A 42 -11.57 -22.28 8.00
N ARG A 43 -10.70 -22.67 7.10
CA ARG A 43 -9.44 -21.97 6.85
C ARG A 43 -9.73 -20.53 6.46
N ARG A 44 -8.96 -19.59 7.00
CA ARG A 44 -9.04 -18.19 6.63
C ARG A 44 -8.53 -17.97 5.21
N ILE A 45 -9.30 -17.25 4.39
CA ILE A 45 -8.86 -16.69 3.13
C ILE A 45 -8.60 -15.20 3.35
N TYR A 46 -7.32 -14.80 3.29
CA TYR A 46 -6.92 -13.44 3.61
C TYR A 46 -6.81 -12.59 2.34
N LEU A 47 -7.85 -11.83 2.06
CA LEU A 47 -7.95 -10.90 0.91
C LEU A 47 -8.04 -9.43 1.37
N ASP A 48 -7.27 -9.05 2.41
CA ASP A 48 -7.16 -7.66 2.90
C ASP A 48 -5.70 -7.17 2.92
N SER A 49 -4.86 -7.66 2.01
CA SER A 49 -3.41 -7.36 1.93
C SER A 49 -3.11 -5.88 1.69
N THR A 50 -3.96 -5.17 0.95
CA THR A 50 -3.84 -3.71 0.73
C THR A 50 -3.94 -2.91 2.03
N ALA A 51 -4.68 -3.39 3.04
CA ALA A 51 -4.74 -2.74 4.35
C ALA A 51 -3.47 -3.01 5.15
N SER A 52 -3.06 -4.28 5.26
CA SER A 52 -1.80 -4.73 5.84
C SER A 52 -1.53 -6.17 5.40
N THR A 53 -0.30 -6.51 5.08
CA THR A 53 0.07 -7.87 4.69
C THR A 53 0.31 -8.77 5.90
N LEU A 54 0.21 -10.08 5.72
CA LEU A 54 0.67 -11.06 6.69
C LEU A 54 2.20 -11.06 6.73
N ARG A 55 2.77 -11.36 7.91
CA ARG A 55 4.22 -11.49 8.05
C ARG A 55 4.69 -12.78 7.39
N LEU A 56 5.75 -12.71 6.59
CA LEU A 56 6.42 -13.90 6.06
C LEU A 56 7.20 -14.63 7.15
N GLY A 57 7.22 -15.96 7.11
CA GLY A 57 7.97 -16.78 8.07
C GLY A 57 9.46 -16.48 8.04
N VAL A 58 10.04 -16.19 6.87
CA VAL A 58 11.45 -15.78 6.76
C VAL A 58 11.76 -14.50 7.53
N VAL A 59 10.82 -13.54 7.58
CA VAL A 59 10.98 -12.31 8.37
C VAL A 59 10.98 -12.63 9.86
N GLN A 60 10.05 -13.49 10.30
CA GLN A 60 9.99 -13.92 11.70
C GLN A 60 11.27 -14.67 12.12
N ASP A 61 11.74 -15.60 11.30
CA ASP A 61 12.98 -16.35 11.57
C ASP A 61 14.21 -15.42 11.72
N VAL A 62 14.32 -14.41 10.86
CA VAL A 62 15.39 -13.40 10.97
C VAL A 62 15.26 -12.61 12.26
N LEU A 63 14.06 -12.19 12.65
CA LEU A 63 13.84 -11.44 13.88
C LEU A 63 14.14 -12.29 15.12
N ASP A 64 13.74 -13.55 15.15
CA ASP A 64 14.00 -14.47 16.26
C ASP A 64 15.52 -14.72 16.44
N ARG A 65 16.27 -14.84 15.34
CA ARG A 65 17.75 -14.98 15.36
C ARG A 65 18.44 -13.69 15.77
N TYR A 66 17.89 -12.52 15.42
CA TYR A 66 18.44 -11.23 15.77
C TYR A 66 18.21 -10.88 17.25
N GLN A 67 17.06 -11.24 17.81
CA GLN A 67 16.61 -10.82 19.14
C GLN A 67 17.65 -11.04 20.27
N PRO A 68 18.42 -12.13 20.33
CA PRO A 68 19.47 -12.32 21.35
C PRO A 68 20.62 -11.29 21.28
N TYR A 69 20.82 -10.65 20.14
CA TYR A 69 21.87 -9.65 19.91
C TYR A 69 21.38 -8.22 20.02
N TYR A 70 20.06 -8.04 20.24
CA TYR A 70 19.45 -6.71 20.24
C TYR A 70 20.16 -5.74 21.18
N ALA A 71 20.50 -4.57 20.65
CA ALA A 71 20.98 -3.42 21.39
C ALA A 71 20.62 -2.14 20.62
N ASN A 72 20.72 -0.97 21.29
CA ASN A 72 20.51 0.31 20.62
C ASN A 72 21.62 0.57 19.59
N THR A 73 21.26 1.33 18.53
CA THR A 73 22.19 1.87 17.52
C THR A 73 22.99 3.06 18.06
N HIS A 74 23.80 3.71 17.23
CA HIS A 74 24.65 4.87 17.58
C HIS A 74 25.76 4.60 18.58
N SER A 75 26.14 3.31 18.78
CA SER A 75 27.29 2.91 19.57
C SER A 75 28.11 1.89 18.80
N THR A 76 29.44 2.03 18.90
CA THR A 76 30.38 1.08 18.30
C THR A 76 31.24 0.36 19.38
N VAL A 77 30.91 0.55 20.66
CA VAL A 77 31.71 0.07 21.78
C VAL A 77 31.48 -1.42 22.05
N HIS A 78 30.25 -1.85 22.29
CA HIS A 78 30.01 -3.26 22.59
C HIS A 78 29.42 -4.02 21.37
N PHE A 79 29.57 -5.33 21.39
CA PHE A 79 29.26 -6.19 20.23
C PHE A 79 27.83 -6.06 19.74
N GLY A 80 26.83 -6.08 20.65
CA GLY A 80 25.41 -5.95 20.27
C GLY A 80 25.10 -4.64 19.56
N ALA A 81 25.60 -3.51 20.07
CA ALA A 81 25.40 -2.22 19.44
C ALA A 81 26.04 -2.13 18.04
N ARG A 82 27.25 -2.71 17.89
CA ARG A 82 27.90 -2.78 16.56
C ARG A 82 27.08 -3.58 15.57
N LEU A 83 26.59 -4.75 15.99
CA LEU A 83 25.74 -5.61 15.15
C LEU A 83 24.44 -4.89 14.79
N SER A 84 23.72 -4.35 15.78
CA SER A 84 22.49 -3.61 15.54
C SER A 84 22.68 -2.43 14.59
N THR A 85 23.76 -1.65 14.78
CA THR A 85 24.09 -0.53 13.88
C THR A 85 24.40 -1.00 12.46
N GLN A 86 25.14 -2.10 12.32
CA GLN A 86 25.47 -2.67 11.01
C GLN A 86 24.22 -3.13 10.27
N GLU A 87 23.37 -3.92 10.91
CA GLU A 87 22.16 -4.45 10.30
C GLU A 87 21.12 -3.36 10.03
N TYR A 88 21.03 -2.35 10.88
CA TYR A 88 20.18 -1.19 10.67
C TYR A 88 20.61 -0.37 9.44
N ARG A 89 21.92 -0.15 9.26
CA ARG A 89 22.47 0.49 8.06
C ARG A 89 22.26 -0.35 6.81
N TRP A 90 22.45 -1.66 6.92
CA TRP A 90 22.19 -2.57 5.82
C TRP A 90 20.72 -2.51 5.37
N ALA A 91 19.77 -2.33 6.30
CA ALA A 91 18.36 -2.16 5.94
C ALA A 91 18.11 -0.89 5.09
N HIS A 92 18.82 0.22 5.36
CA HIS A 92 18.76 1.42 4.48
C HIS A 92 19.31 1.12 3.08
N ASP A 93 20.47 0.45 3.01
CA ASP A 93 21.07 0.06 1.74
C ASP A 93 20.16 -0.85 0.92
N MET A 94 19.50 -1.81 1.60
CA MET A 94 18.54 -2.71 0.96
C MET A 94 17.30 -1.97 0.43
N VAL A 95 16.83 -0.95 1.13
CA VAL A 95 15.74 -0.07 0.64
C VAL A 95 16.16 0.62 -0.65
N LEU A 96 17.35 1.23 -0.69
CA LEU A 96 17.87 1.91 -1.87
C LEU A 96 18.02 0.95 -3.06
N ASP A 97 18.55 -0.24 -2.84
CA ASP A 97 18.68 -1.27 -3.86
C ASP A 97 17.31 -1.71 -4.39
N PHE A 98 16.34 -1.91 -3.50
CA PHE A 98 15.03 -2.42 -3.86
C PHE A 98 14.23 -1.46 -4.75
N VAL A 99 14.36 -0.16 -4.54
CA VAL A 99 13.69 0.85 -5.38
C VAL A 99 14.55 1.33 -6.56
N GLY A 100 15.72 0.72 -6.78
CA GLY A 100 16.64 1.12 -7.84
C GLY A 100 17.13 2.55 -7.72
N ALA A 101 17.45 3.00 -6.50
CA ALA A 101 17.94 4.35 -6.23
C ALA A 101 19.46 4.42 -6.36
N ASP A 102 19.97 5.51 -6.92
CA ASP A 102 21.41 5.81 -6.94
C ASP A 102 21.90 6.15 -5.53
N LYS A 103 22.66 5.26 -4.88
CA LYS A 103 23.17 5.40 -3.51
C LYS A 103 24.07 6.63 -3.30
N GLN A 104 24.67 7.18 -4.34
CA GLN A 104 25.48 8.39 -4.23
C GLN A 104 24.60 9.66 -4.18
N ARG A 105 23.48 9.65 -4.87
CA ARG A 105 22.58 10.79 -5.01
C ARG A 105 21.36 10.72 -4.09
N CYS A 106 20.99 9.54 -3.63
CA CYS A 106 19.79 9.29 -2.82
C CYS A 106 20.14 8.88 -1.39
N THR A 107 19.18 9.02 -0.51
CA THR A 107 19.20 8.53 0.86
C THR A 107 17.86 7.86 1.16
N ALA A 108 17.87 6.86 2.03
CA ALA A 108 16.66 6.30 2.62
C ALA A 108 16.66 6.61 4.12
N PHE A 109 15.53 6.97 4.68
CA PHE A 109 15.36 7.12 6.13
C PHE A 109 14.01 6.59 6.60
N PHE A 110 13.96 6.16 7.84
CA PHE A 110 12.80 5.56 8.47
C PHE A 110 11.99 6.57 9.26
N VAL A 111 10.66 6.44 9.19
CA VAL A 111 9.73 7.34 9.87
C VAL A 111 8.67 6.56 10.63
N GLY A 112 8.07 7.16 11.64
CA GLY A 112 6.88 6.62 12.28
C GLY A 112 5.66 6.65 11.35
N SER A 113 4.58 5.93 11.73
CA SER A 113 3.25 5.98 11.08
C SER A 113 3.23 5.72 9.56
N GLY A 114 4.16 4.92 9.04
CA GLY A 114 4.17 4.48 7.64
C GLY A 114 4.26 5.63 6.64
N THR A 115 3.64 5.48 5.48
CA THR A 115 3.57 6.50 4.42
C THR A 115 2.99 7.82 4.92
N THR A 116 2.03 7.80 5.87
CA THR A 116 1.48 9.03 6.46
C THR A 116 2.57 9.88 7.12
N GLY A 117 3.45 9.26 7.92
CA GLY A 117 4.61 9.94 8.51
C GLY A 117 5.56 10.47 7.44
N GLY A 118 5.86 9.65 6.44
CA GLY A 118 6.74 10.04 5.32
C GLY A 118 6.21 11.23 4.53
N MET A 119 4.93 11.22 4.14
CA MET A 119 4.32 12.32 3.38
C MET A 119 4.23 13.62 4.18
N ASN A 120 3.95 13.54 5.49
CA ASN A 120 4.02 14.73 6.35
C ASN A 120 5.45 15.28 6.41
N ARG A 121 6.47 14.40 6.50
CA ARG A 121 7.87 14.82 6.48
C ARG A 121 8.25 15.49 5.15
N VAL A 122 7.90 14.85 4.03
CA VAL A 122 8.16 15.38 2.68
C VAL A 122 7.49 16.74 2.48
N ALA A 123 6.18 16.84 2.77
CA ALA A 123 5.44 18.08 2.57
C ALA A 123 5.99 19.23 3.45
N ALA A 124 6.28 18.96 4.72
CA ALA A 124 6.86 19.95 5.63
C ALA A 124 8.26 20.42 5.18
N THR A 125 9.12 19.48 4.79
CA THR A 125 10.48 19.80 4.32
C THR A 125 10.45 20.60 3.03
N LEU A 126 9.71 20.13 2.02
CA LEU A 126 9.67 20.80 0.71
C LEU A 126 9.00 22.17 0.76
N SER A 127 8.02 22.40 1.63
CA SER A 127 7.42 23.72 1.82
C SER A 127 8.43 24.77 2.32
N GLN A 128 9.45 24.35 3.05
CA GLN A 128 10.53 25.23 3.54
C GLN A 128 11.67 25.35 2.53
N ARG A 129 11.94 24.29 1.75
CA ARG A 129 13.08 24.20 0.83
C ARG A 129 12.83 24.80 -0.55
N LEU A 130 11.58 24.97 -0.94
CA LEU A 130 11.17 25.48 -2.24
C LEU A 130 10.42 26.83 -2.11
N PRO A 131 11.08 27.90 -1.64
CA PRO A 131 10.42 29.18 -1.44
C PRO A 131 9.85 29.71 -2.76
N GLY A 132 8.64 30.25 -2.71
CA GLY A 132 7.93 30.76 -3.88
C GLY A 132 7.17 29.70 -4.69
N ARG A 133 7.29 28.41 -4.33
CA ARG A 133 6.49 27.32 -4.92
C ARG A 133 5.45 26.88 -3.92
N ASP A 134 4.23 27.36 -4.06
CA ASP A 134 3.13 27.22 -3.09
C ASP A 134 1.99 26.30 -3.58
N VAL A 135 2.20 25.59 -4.70
CA VAL A 135 1.24 24.69 -5.32
C VAL A 135 1.78 23.27 -5.33
N VAL A 136 0.93 22.31 -4.97
CA VAL A 136 1.14 20.88 -5.20
C VAL A 136 0.06 20.37 -6.15
N ILE A 137 0.44 19.53 -7.10
CA ILE A 137 -0.50 18.80 -7.96
C ILE A 137 -0.56 17.35 -7.45
N THR A 138 -1.76 16.84 -7.28
CA THR A 138 -2.05 15.46 -6.90
C THR A 138 -3.21 14.92 -7.74
N SER A 139 -3.77 13.76 -7.41
CA SER A 139 -4.96 13.22 -8.08
C SER A 139 -6.13 13.03 -7.11
N ILE A 140 -7.34 12.85 -7.65
CA ILE A 140 -8.48 12.43 -6.82
C ILE A 140 -8.36 10.97 -6.34
N MET A 141 -7.46 10.17 -6.93
CA MET A 141 -7.24 8.76 -6.62
C MET A 141 -6.47 8.55 -5.31
N GLU A 142 -5.98 9.63 -4.70
CA GLU A 142 -5.04 9.54 -3.59
C GLU A 142 -5.67 8.99 -2.31
N HIS A 143 -4.89 8.18 -1.61
CA HIS A 143 -5.13 7.93 -0.20
C HIS A 143 -4.98 9.23 0.60
N HIS A 144 -5.77 9.42 1.66
CA HIS A 144 -5.69 10.63 2.51
C HIS A 144 -4.27 10.95 2.99
N SER A 145 -3.40 9.95 3.10
CA SER A 145 -1.99 10.15 3.49
C SER A 145 -1.17 10.89 2.43
N ASN A 146 -1.58 10.84 1.16
CA ASN A 146 -0.95 11.56 0.05
C ASN A 146 -1.79 12.77 -0.43
N ASP A 147 -2.75 13.21 0.36
CA ASP A 147 -3.57 14.40 0.07
C ASP A 147 -3.50 15.40 1.23
N LEU A 148 -3.88 14.99 2.44
CA LEU A 148 -4.03 15.90 3.57
C LEU A 148 -2.73 16.59 4.02
N PRO A 149 -1.54 15.95 4.00
CA PRO A 149 -0.29 16.66 4.31
C PRO A 149 -0.02 17.82 3.37
N HIS A 150 -0.32 17.69 2.08
CA HIS A 150 -0.13 18.76 1.10
C HIS A 150 -1.04 19.95 1.41
N ARG A 151 -2.30 19.71 1.76
CA ARG A 151 -3.26 20.76 2.17
C ARG A 151 -2.84 21.49 3.43
N LYS A 152 -2.07 20.83 4.31
CA LYS A 152 -1.57 21.44 5.55
C LYS A 152 -0.40 22.40 5.31
N TYR A 153 0.50 22.07 4.38
CA TYR A 153 1.76 22.77 4.23
C TYR A 153 1.86 23.67 2.99
N PHE A 154 0.95 23.52 2.04
CA PHE A 154 0.93 24.30 0.80
C PHE A 154 -0.36 25.13 0.68
N LYS A 155 -0.26 26.27 0.00
CA LYS A 155 -1.39 27.19 -0.18
C LYS A 155 -2.47 26.62 -1.08
N THR A 156 -2.06 25.85 -2.11
CA THR A 156 -2.97 25.30 -3.12
C THR A 156 -2.61 23.87 -3.40
N VAL A 157 -3.62 22.99 -3.38
CA VAL A 157 -3.52 21.61 -3.86
C VAL A 157 -4.50 21.44 -5.01
N VAL A 158 -3.97 21.06 -6.19
CA VAL A 158 -4.74 20.84 -7.41
C VAL A 158 -4.90 19.33 -7.58
N HIS A 159 -6.15 18.86 -7.73
CA HIS A 159 -6.46 17.45 -7.91
C HIS A 159 -6.74 17.17 -9.39
N ALA A 160 -5.86 16.40 -10.04
CA ALA A 160 -6.07 15.92 -11.40
C ALA A 160 -7.09 14.77 -11.39
N SER A 161 -7.96 14.77 -12.41
CA SER A 161 -8.90 13.67 -12.62
C SER A 161 -8.23 12.46 -13.25
N PRO A 162 -8.75 11.24 -13.06
CA PRO A 162 -8.39 10.10 -13.90
C PRO A 162 -8.97 10.28 -15.31
N GLU A 163 -8.40 9.58 -16.28
CA GLU A 163 -9.02 9.45 -17.59
C GLU A 163 -10.19 8.43 -17.53
N TYR A 164 -11.14 8.57 -18.47
CA TYR A 164 -12.21 7.60 -18.59
C TYR A 164 -11.85 6.57 -19.65
N GLY A 165 -11.90 5.31 -19.25
CA GLY A 165 -11.76 4.16 -20.12
C GLY A 165 -13.06 3.76 -20.80
N SER A 166 -13.16 2.50 -21.22
CA SER A 166 -14.32 1.96 -21.92
C SER A 166 -15.48 1.59 -20.98
N THR A 167 -15.17 1.25 -19.74
CA THR A 167 -16.17 0.76 -18.77
C THR A 167 -16.27 1.64 -17.53
N SER A 168 -15.19 2.34 -17.13
CA SER A 168 -15.13 3.20 -15.96
C SER A 168 -13.84 4.03 -15.97
N MET A 169 -13.51 4.66 -14.83
CA MET A 169 -12.29 5.43 -14.64
C MET A 169 -11.03 4.55 -14.75
N GLY A 170 -10.06 5.06 -15.49
CA GLY A 170 -8.71 4.47 -15.66
C GLY A 170 -7.66 5.05 -14.71
N CYS A 171 -6.45 5.25 -15.24
CA CYS A 171 -5.33 5.88 -14.53
C CYS A 171 -5.45 7.41 -14.51
N VAL A 172 -4.53 8.08 -13.83
CA VAL A 172 -4.45 9.56 -13.81
C VAL A 172 -4.31 10.09 -15.25
N ASP A 173 -5.16 11.08 -15.62
CA ASP A 173 -5.10 11.73 -16.93
C ASP A 173 -3.86 12.62 -17.05
N LEU A 174 -2.92 12.23 -17.91
CA LEU A 174 -1.69 12.99 -18.20
C LEU A 174 -2.00 14.41 -18.69
N LYS A 175 -3.07 14.59 -19.46
CA LYS A 175 -3.50 15.90 -19.93
C LYS A 175 -4.04 16.78 -18.79
N ALA A 176 -4.66 16.17 -17.77
CA ALA A 176 -5.09 16.91 -16.58
C ALA A 176 -3.89 17.38 -15.76
N ILE A 177 -2.86 16.54 -15.62
CA ILE A 177 -1.58 16.92 -14.99
C ILE A 177 -0.92 18.07 -15.78
N GLU A 178 -0.80 17.95 -17.10
CA GLU A 178 -0.19 18.97 -17.97
C GLU A 178 -0.93 20.31 -17.86
N ARG A 179 -2.26 20.31 -17.97
CA ARG A 179 -3.08 21.53 -17.78
C ARG A 179 -2.86 22.16 -16.39
N ALA A 180 -2.75 21.36 -15.35
CA ALA A 180 -2.53 21.85 -13.99
C ALA A 180 -1.13 22.47 -13.84
N LEU A 181 -0.10 21.87 -14.45
CA LEU A 181 1.27 22.39 -14.49
C LEU A 181 1.34 23.72 -15.24
N GLU A 182 0.71 23.81 -16.43
CA GLU A 182 0.66 25.03 -17.23
C GLU A 182 -0.06 26.17 -16.50
N ALA A 183 -1.23 25.89 -15.92
CA ALA A 183 -2.03 26.88 -15.19
C ALA A 183 -1.31 27.45 -13.95
N ASN A 184 -0.34 26.71 -13.41
CA ASN A 184 0.42 27.06 -12.21
C ASN A 184 1.93 27.21 -12.49
N LYS A 185 2.29 27.57 -13.69
CA LYS A 185 3.69 27.67 -14.14
C LYS A 185 4.56 28.45 -13.16
N GLY A 186 5.69 27.86 -12.77
CA GLY A 186 6.67 28.46 -11.86
C GLY A 186 6.29 28.40 -10.36
N ARG A 187 5.06 27.99 -10.03
CA ARG A 187 4.56 27.89 -8.64
C ARG A 187 4.48 26.45 -8.13
N VAL A 188 4.51 25.46 -9.00
CA VAL A 188 4.39 24.06 -8.60
C VAL A 188 5.67 23.59 -7.90
N ALA A 189 5.55 23.15 -6.66
CA ALA A 189 6.65 22.56 -5.91
C ALA A 189 6.94 21.15 -6.42
N TYR A 190 5.91 20.33 -6.48
CA TYR A 190 5.99 18.95 -6.95
C TYR A 190 4.61 18.42 -7.40
N VAL A 191 4.67 17.33 -8.18
CA VAL A 191 3.52 16.46 -8.44
C VAL A 191 3.65 15.25 -7.53
N SER A 192 2.58 14.90 -6.78
CA SER A 192 2.54 13.75 -5.88
C SER A 192 1.38 12.83 -6.22
N VAL A 193 1.67 11.62 -6.67
CA VAL A 193 0.63 10.65 -7.07
C VAL A 193 0.89 9.27 -6.49
N THR A 194 -0.19 8.50 -6.27
CA THR A 194 -0.07 7.09 -5.93
C THR A 194 0.42 6.29 -7.14
N GLY A 195 1.40 5.42 -6.93
CA GLY A 195 1.88 4.53 -8.01
C GLY A 195 0.87 3.45 -8.37
N VAL A 196 0.14 2.93 -7.37
CA VAL A 196 -0.93 1.94 -7.51
C VAL A 196 -2.10 2.36 -6.62
N SER A 197 -3.29 2.44 -7.19
CA SER A 197 -4.49 2.80 -6.43
C SER A 197 -4.82 1.76 -5.36
N ASN A 198 -4.96 2.19 -4.11
CA ASN A 198 -5.41 1.33 -3.02
C ASN A 198 -6.92 0.97 -3.10
N VAL A 199 -7.65 1.53 -4.05
CA VAL A 199 -9.07 1.25 -4.30
C VAL A 199 -9.21 0.25 -5.42
N THR A 200 -8.73 0.58 -6.61
CA THR A 200 -8.94 -0.19 -7.84
C THR A 200 -7.78 -1.11 -8.21
N GLY A 201 -6.59 -0.89 -7.64
CA GLY A 201 -5.37 -1.56 -8.07
C GLY A 201 -4.77 -1.02 -9.37
N ILE A 202 -5.40 -0.04 -10.02
CA ILE A 202 -4.90 0.54 -11.27
C ILE A 202 -3.53 1.17 -11.04
N ILE A 203 -2.60 0.84 -11.94
CA ILE A 203 -1.22 1.34 -11.95
C ILE A 203 -1.19 2.66 -12.70
N ASN A 204 -0.65 3.71 -12.08
CA ASN A 204 -0.51 5.02 -12.70
C ASN A 204 0.80 5.15 -13.51
N PRO A 205 0.80 5.95 -14.60
CA PRO A 205 1.96 6.16 -15.47
C PRO A 205 2.96 7.13 -14.82
N ILE A 206 3.60 6.71 -13.72
CA ILE A 206 4.45 7.58 -12.88
C ILE A 206 5.67 8.14 -13.62
N ARG A 207 6.20 7.43 -14.64
CA ARG A 207 7.35 7.88 -15.42
C ARG A 207 6.98 9.02 -16.35
N GLU A 208 5.84 8.91 -17.00
CA GLU A 208 5.29 9.95 -17.87
C GLU A 208 4.90 11.19 -17.05
N ILE A 209 4.33 11.00 -15.86
CA ILE A 209 4.03 12.09 -14.92
C ILE A 209 5.32 12.77 -14.45
N ALA A 210 6.39 12.01 -14.15
CA ALA A 210 7.69 12.55 -13.79
C ALA A 210 8.26 13.44 -14.91
N ALA A 211 8.20 12.96 -16.15
CA ALA A 211 8.67 13.74 -17.31
C ALA A 211 7.90 15.08 -17.47
N LEU A 212 6.58 15.06 -17.28
CA LEU A 212 5.77 16.28 -17.30
C LEU A 212 6.13 17.23 -16.15
N ALA A 213 6.28 16.70 -14.93
CA ALA A 213 6.68 17.50 -13.77
C ALA A 213 8.04 18.17 -13.99
N HIS A 214 9.04 17.41 -14.42
CA HIS A 214 10.40 17.91 -14.68
C HIS A 214 10.45 18.93 -15.82
N ALA A 215 9.68 18.73 -16.89
CA ALA A 215 9.58 19.70 -17.99
C ALA A 215 9.08 21.08 -17.52
N HIS A 216 8.31 21.13 -16.44
CA HIS A 216 7.82 22.35 -15.80
C HIS A 216 8.63 22.77 -14.56
N GLY A 217 9.76 22.09 -14.30
CA GLY A 217 10.66 22.36 -13.18
C GLY A 217 10.08 21.97 -11.81
N ALA A 218 9.04 21.14 -11.74
CA ALA A 218 8.49 20.57 -10.53
C ALA A 218 9.17 19.23 -10.20
N LEU A 219 9.15 18.82 -8.93
CA LEU A 219 9.65 17.50 -8.51
C LEU A 219 8.55 16.43 -8.69
N MET A 220 8.98 15.16 -8.72
CA MET A 220 8.09 13.99 -8.71
C MET A 220 8.17 13.23 -7.39
N VAL A 221 7.03 13.11 -6.70
CA VAL A 221 6.84 12.34 -5.48
C VAL A 221 5.89 11.19 -5.75
N VAL A 222 6.28 9.97 -5.38
CA VAL A 222 5.45 8.77 -5.56
C VAL A 222 5.02 8.21 -4.20
N ASP A 223 3.71 8.15 -3.97
CA ASP A 223 3.15 7.28 -2.94
C ASP A 223 3.21 5.83 -3.45
N ALA A 224 4.22 5.10 -2.98
CA ALA A 224 4.45 3.72 -3.32
C ALA A 224 3.86 2.74 -2.28
N ALA A 225 2.94 3.19 -1.41
CA ALA A 225 2.40 2.37 -0.33
C ALA A 225 1.80 1.04 -0.81
N GLN A 226 1.17 1.03 -1.97
CA GLN A 226 0.71 -0.20 -2.62
C GLN A 226 1.73 -0.71 -3.64
N MET A 227 2.33 0.17 -4.42
CA MET A 227 3.23 -0.18 -5.50
C MET A 227 4.42 -1.05 -5.04
N ILE A 228 4.98 -0.74 -3.87
CA ILE A 228 6.21 -1.36 -3.37
C ILE A 228 6.14 -2.89 -3.24
N ALA A 229 4.97 -3.44 -2.96
CA ALA A 229 4.78 -4.88 -2.79
C ALA A 229 4.40 -5.63 -4.07
N HIS A 230 4.02 -4.90 -5.13
CA HIS A 230 3.32 -5.47 -6.28
C HIS A 230 4.01 -5.18 -7.62
N VAL A 231 4.69 -4.04 -7.77
CA VAL A 231 5.21 -3.56 -9.05
C VAL A 231 6.69 -3.19 -8.91
N PRO A 232 7.56 -3.58 -9.86
CA PRO A 232 8.94 -3.15 -9.86
C PRO A 232 9.06 -1.62 -9.92
N ILE A 233 9.95 -1.07 -9.08
CA ILE A 233 10.25 0.37 -9.05
C ILE A 233 11.70 0.60 -9.49
N GLN A 234 11.93 1.57 -10.37
CA GLN A 234 13.22 2.09 -10.73
C GLN A 234 13.22 3.60 -10.49
N MET A 235 13.76 4.02 -9.35
CA MET A 235 13.76 5.43 -8.95
C MET A 235 14.73 6.26 -9.78
N SER A 236 15.92 5.73 -10.09
CA SER A 236 17.00 6.45 -10.77
C SER A 236 17.61 5.64 -11.90
N GLY A 237 18.33 6.31 -12.81
CA GLY A 237 19.07 5.63 -13.87
C GLY A 237 18.19 5.09 -14.99
N ASN A 238 17.00 5.66 -15.18
CA ASN A 238 16.14 5.36 -16.30
C ASN A 238 16.81 5.77 -17.62
N ALA A 239 16.51 5.09 -18.72
CA ALA A 239 17.06 5.41 -20.04
C ALA A 239 16.79 6.88 -20.44
N ASN A 240 15.64 7.43 -20.02
CA ASN A 240 15.35 8.84 -20.07
C ASN A 240 15.42 9.42 -18.64
N PRO A 241 16.38 10.28 -18.30
CA PRO A 241 16.49 10.85 -16.95
C PRO A 241 15.28 11.68 -16.51
N ALA A 242 14.45 12.15 -17.43
CA ALA A 242 13.20 12.82 -17.10
C ALA A 242 12.17 11.87 -16.42
N HIS A 243 12.36 10.56 -16.55
CA HIS A 243 11.53 9.54 -15.92
C HIS A 243 12.02 9.15 -14.50
N ASP A 244 13.13 9.70 -14.03
CA ASP A 244 13.61 9.48 -12.66
C ASP A 244 12.62 10.07 -11.66
N ILE A 245 12.53 9.44 -10.48
CA ILE A 245 11.64 9.88 -9.40
C ILE A 245 12.49 10.60 -8.36
N ASP A 246 12.02 11.72 -7.83
CA ASP A 246 12.76 12.49 -6.83
C ASP A 246 12.57 11.96 -5.41
N ILE A 247 11.34 11.50 -5.10
CA ILE A 247 10.98 10.97 -3.77
C ILE A 247 10.02 9.79 -3.93
N VAL A 248 10.31 8.69 -3.21
CA VAL A 248 9.44 7.52 -3.07
C VAL A 248 9.11 7.34 -1.59
N VAL A 249 7.83 7.16 -1.26
CA VAL A 249 7.38 6.96 0.13
C VAL A 249 6.53 5.71 0.24
N PHE A 250 6.80 4.85 1.23
CA PHE A 250 6.01 3.64 1.45
C PHE A 250 5.94 3.20 2.91
N SER A 251 5.12 2.17 3.18
CA SER A 251 4.89 1.59 4.51
C SER A 251 5.40 0.16 4.57
N GLY A 252 6.28 -0.16 5.50
CA GLY A 252 6.84 -1.50 5.61
C GLY A 252 5.81 -2.58 5.98
N HIS A 253 4.72 -2.23 6.71
CA HIS A 253 3.67 -3.21 7.04
C HIS A 253 2.84 -3.67 5.83
N LYS A 254 3.00 -3.05 4.67
CA LYS A 254 2.35 -3.43 3.41
C LYS A 254 3.24 -4.26 2.50
N ILE A 255 4.50 -4.44 2.88
CA ILE A 255 5.46 -5.29 2.19
C ILE A 255 5.93 -6.45 3.09
N TYR A 256 4.97 -7.17 3.65
CA TYR A 256 5.15 -8.42 4.41
C TYR A 256 5.97 -8.32 5.71
N ALA A 257 6.16 -7.10 6.22
CA ALA A 257 6.88 -6.83 7.47
C ALA A 257 6.03 -6.03 8.48
N PRO A 258 4.91 -6.58 9.01
CA PRO A 258 4.13 -5.91 10.07
C PRO A 258 4.99 -5.50 11.25
N GLY A 259 4.81 -4.27 11.75
CA GLY A 259 5.60 -3.68 12.82
C GLY A 259 6.83 -2.88 12.35
N SER A 260 7.12 -2.87 11.05
CA SER A 260 8.21 -2.09 10.47
C SER A 260 7.86 -0.61 10.29
N PRO A 261 8.87 0.27 10.15
CA PRO A 261 8.66 1.70 9.97
C PRO A 261 8.07 2.05 8.60
N GLY A 262 7.67 3.32 8.44
CA GLY A 262 7.53 3.97 7.15
C GLY A 262 8.91 4.30 6.57
N VAL A 263 8.96 4.51 5.27
CA VAL A 263 10.20 4.75 4.54
C VAL A 263 10.03 5.95 3.61
N VAL A 264 11.02 6.82 3.62
CA VAL A 264 11.21 7.86 2.62
C VAL A 264 12.53 7.58 1.90
N VAL A 265 12.51 7.47 0.59
CA VAL A 265 13.69 7.48 -0.27
C VAL A 265 13.68 8.77 -1.07
N ALA A 266 14.74 9.55 -0.99
CA ALA A 266 14.78 10.88 -1.59
C ALA A 266 16.16 11.23 -2.13
N ARG A 267 16.23 12.17 -3.08
CA ARG A 267 17.48 12.82 -3.45
C ARG A 267 18.04 13.56 -2.23
N ARG A 268 19.32 13.31 -1.92
CA ARG A 268 19.98 13.83 -0.71
C ARG A 268 19.87 15.34 -0.57
N GLU A 269 20.05 16.07 -1.68
CA GLU A 269 20.02 17.53 -1.73
C GLU A 269 18.69 18.16 -1.26
N LEU A 270 17.59 17.40 -1.32
CA LEU A 270 16.26 17.85 -0.85
C LEU A 270 16.18 17.89 0.67
N PHE A 271 16.99 17.10 1.37
CA PHE A 271 17.01 16.97 2.83
C PHE A 271 18.31 17.48 3.49
N GLU A 272 19.31 17.88 2.70
CA GLU A 272 20.52 18.51 3.19
C GLU A 272 20.29 19.96 3.61
N GLY A 273 20.92 20.38 4.72
CA GLY A 273 20.85 21.76 5.24
C GLY A 273 19.52 22.11 5.93
N GLY A 274 19.46 23.26 6.58
CA GLY A 274 18.32 23.72 7.38
C GLY A 274 18.16 22.92 8.68
N VAL A 275 17.01 23.05 9.35
CA VAL A 275 16.65 22.27 10.55
C VAL A 275 15.63 21.20 10.11
N PRO A 276 15.86 19.92 10.43
CA PRO A 276 14.89 18.87 10.16
C PRO A 276 13.54 19.10 10.84
N VAL A 277 12.48 18.51 10.30
CA VAL A 277 11.11 18.64 10.84
C VAL A 277 11.00 18.03 12.24
N GLU A 278 11.66 16.90 12.46
CA GLU A 278 11.78 16.29 13.78
C GLU A 278 13.19 16.47 14.32
N VAL A 279 13.29 16.87 15.59
CA VAL A 279 14.55 17.12 16.26
C VAL A 279 14.63 16.35 17.58
N GLY A 280 15.83 15.86 17.91
CA GLY A 280 16.04 15.06 19.12
C GLY A 280 17.45 14.49 19.21
N GLY A 281 17.64 13.50 20.08
CA GLY A 281 18.90 12.80 20.20
C GLY A 281 19.24 12.01 18.94
N GLY A 282 20.53 11.82 18.68
CA GLY A 282 21.03 11.02 17.55
C GLY A 282 21.21 11.78 16.24
N MET A 283 20.52 12.92 16.06
CA MET A 283 20.54 13.71 14.81
C MET A 283 21.36 14.99 14.91
N VAL A 284 22.14 15.18 15.97
CA VAL A 284 22.92 16.40 16.25
C VAL A 284 24.39 16.07 16.36
N ASP A 285 25.24 17.01 15.89
CA ASP A 285 26.69 16.98 16.12
C ASP A 285 27.04 17.61 17.46
N ASP A 286 26.30 18.69 17.86
CA ASP A 286 26.50 19.35 19.13
C ASP A 286 25.23 20.07 19.63
N VAL A 287 25.11 20.22 20.95
CA VAL A 287 23.99 20.88 21.64
C VAL A 287 24.51 21.75 22.77
N TRP A 288 24.15 23.04 22.76
CA TRP A 288 24.40 24.00 23.84
C TRP A 288 23.06 24.37 24.52
N LEU A 289 23.11 25.21 25.53
CA LEU A 289 21.89 25.63 26.22
C LEU A 289 20.98 26.51 25.37
N ASP A 290 21.53 27.22 24.41
CA ASP A 290 20.85 28.23 23.58
C ASP A 290 20.74 27.86 22.10
N ARG A 291 21.43 26.80 21.64
CA ARG A 291 21.47 26.38 20.24
C ARG A 291 21.88 24.91 20.10
N PHE A 292 21.66 24.37 18.91
CA PHE A 292 22.15 23.05 18.51
C PHE A 292 22.57 23.06 17.04
N THR A 293 23.42 22.10 16.67
CA THR A 293 23.86 21.89 15.30
C THR A 293 23.38 20.51 14.86
N PRO A 294 22.45 20.41 13.90
CA PRO A 294 22.07 19.12 13.31
C PRO A 294 23.27 18.51 12.58
N THR A 295 23.39 17.17 12.62
CA THR A 295 24.40 16.48 11.82
C THR A 295 24.15 16.69 10.32
N ALA A 296 25.22 16.72 9.53
CA ALA A 296 25.12 16.72 8.08
C ALA A 296 24.92 15.31 7.50
N SER A 297 25.12 14.28 8.32
CA SER A 297 25.03 12.87 7.89
C SER A 297 23.57 12.46 7.62
N LEU A 298 23.27 12.05 6.40
CA LEU A 298 22.03 11.35 6.06
C LEU A 298 22.32 9.84 6.05
N PRO A 299 21.41 9.00 6.61
CA PRO A 299 20.06 9.33 7.07
C PRO A 299 19.97 9.84 8.52
N ASP A 300 21.03 9.79 9.35
CA ASP A 300 21.02 10.08 10.79
C ASP A 300 20.33 11.42 11.11
N ARG A 301 20.51 12.41 10.23
CA ARG A 301 19.90 13.74 10.33
C ARG A 301 18.35 13.71 10.38
N GLU A 302 17.72 12.77 9.67
CA GLU A 302 16.27 12.66 9.55
C GLU A 302 15.65 11.62 10.50
N GLU A 303 16.48 10.96 11.33
CA GLU A 303 16.07 9.91 12.26
C GLU A 303 16.35 10.29 13.72
N ALA A 304 15.56 11.23 14.26
CA ALA A 304 15.68 11.66 15.63
C ALA A 304 15.17 10.60 16.62
N GLY A 305 15.94 10.39 17.70
CA GLY A 305 15.61 9.43 18.77
C GLY A 305 16.05 7.99 18.46
N THR A 306 15.73 7.05 19.36
CA THR A 306 15.96 5.63 19.10
C THR A 306 15.00 5.11 18.06
N PRO A 307 15.50 4.64 16.90
CA PRO A 307 14.63 4.20 15.81
C PRO A 307 13.96 2.84 16.11
N ASN A 308 13.00 2.46 15.26
CA ASN A 308 12.40 1.12 15.26
C ASN A 308 13.39 0.09 14.66
N ILE A 309 14.46 -0.26 15.41
CA ILE A 309 15.56 -1.11 14.96
C ILE A 309 15.04 -2.47 14.49
N THR A 310 14.28 -3.16 15.34
CA THR A 310 13.74 -4.49 15.04
C THR A 310 12.82 -4.45 13.81
N GLY A 311 11.97 -3.42 13.71
CA GLY A 311 11.10 -3.25 12.55
C GLY A 311 11.85 -2.98 11.25
N ALA A 312 12.95 -2.20 11.30
CA ALA A 312 13.80 -1.93 10.13
C ALA A 312 14.54 -3.20 9.65
N ILE A 313 15.06 -4.01 10.58
CA ILE A 313 15.69 -5.30 10.25
C ILE A 313 14.67 -6.26 9.62
N GLY A 314 13.46 -6.33 10.18
CA GLY A 314 12.37 -7.11 9.59
C GLY A 314 11.99 -6.63 8.18
N LEU A 315 11.96 -5.32 7.96
CA LEU A 315 11.74 -4.74 6.63
C LEU A 315 12.87 -5.14 5.67
N GLY A 316 14.13 -5.00 6.07
CA GLY A 316 15.29 -5.40 5.26
C GLY A 316 15.21 -6.88 4.86
N ALA A 317 14.80 -7.76 5.79
CA ALA A 317 14.62 -9.18 5.51
C ALA A 317 13.51 -9.43 4.47
N ALA A 318 12.37 -8.74 4.57
CA ALA A 318 11.28 -8.84 3.60
C ALA A 318 11.71 -8.38 2.20
N LEU A 319 12.32 -7.19 2.12
CA LEU A 319 12.80 -6.62 0.85
C LEU A 319 13.83 -7.53 0.19
N TYR A 320 14.77 -8.08 0.97
CA TYR A 320 15.77 -9.00 0.44
C TYR A 320 15.15 -10.30 -0.07
N ALA A 321 14.17 -10.87 0.64
CA ALA A 321 13.47 -12.07 0.19
C ALA A 321 12.75 -11.83 -1.15
N LEU A 322 12.03 -10.71 -1.29
CA LEU A 322 11.35 -10.35 -2.54
C LEU A 322 12.35 -10.04 -3.66
N HIS A 323 13.44 -9.34 -3.36
CA HIS A 323 14.51 -9.07 -4.33
C HIS A 323 15.13 -10.38 -4.87
N ARG A 324 15.29 -11.40 -4.01
CA ARG A 324 15.80 -12.72 -4.41
C ARG A 324 14.83 -13.51 -5.28
N ILE A 325 13.53 -13.32 -5.12
CA ILE A 325 12.50 -13.87 -6.01
C ILE A 325 12.51 -13.13 -7.35
N GLY A 326 12.62 -11.82 -7.32
CA GLY A 326 12.50 -10.92 -8.46
C GLY A 326 11.10 -10.32 -8.56
N MET A 327 11.01 -8.98 -8.56
CA MET A 327 9.73 -8.28 -8.62
C MET A 327 8.98 -8.49 -9.93
N ASP A 328 9.68 -8.76 -11.03
CA ASP A 328 9.05 -9.08 -12.33
C ASP A 328 8.27 -10.39 -12.23
N THR A 329 8.86 -11.44 -11.63
CA THR A 329 8.17 -12.72 -11.39
C THR A 329 6.93 -12.56 -10.52
N LEU A 330 7.03 -11.74 -9.47
CA LEU A 330 5.88 -11.45 -8.59
C LEU A 330 4.76 -10.71 -9.34
N PHE A 331 5.12 -9.74 -10.15
CA PHE A 331 4.16 -8.97 -10.94
C PHE A 331 3.48 -9.80 -12.03
N GLU A 332 4.20 -10.71 -12.69
CA GLU A 332 3.65 -11.65 -13.67
C GLU A 332 2.60 -12.56 -13.01
N GLU A 333 2.94 -13.24 -11.92
CA GLU A 333 2.02 -14.11 -11.18
C GLU A 333 0.77 -13.36 -10.67
N GLU A 334 0.96 -12.17 -10.13
CA GLU A 334 -0.15 -11.36 -9.64
C GLU A 334 -1.04 -10.84 -10.78
N THR A 335 -0.46 -10.53 -11.93
CA THR A 335 -1.22 -10.15 -13.14
C THR A 335 -2.14 -11.27 -13.59
N GLU A 336 -1.65 -12.52 -13.62
CA GLU A 336 -2.47 -13.68 -13.97
C GLU A 336 -3.60 -13.92 -12.94
N LEU A 337 -3.29 -13.73 -11.64
CA LEU A 337 -4.28 -13.87 -10.58
C LEU A 337 -5.37 -12.78 -10.69
N MET A 338 -4.99 -11.54 -11.00
CA MET A 338 -5.91 -10.43 -11.20
C MET A 338 -6.79 -10.65 -12.43
N GLN A 339 -6.23 -11.13 -13.55
CA GLN A 339 -6.99 -11.50 -14.74
C GLN A 339 -8.03 -12.59 -14.44
N LEU A 340 -7.63 -13.62 -13.67
CA LEU A 340 -8.54 -14.68 -13.23
C LEU A 340 -9.70 -14.11 -12.39
N ALA A 341 -9.39 -13.24 -11.43
CA ALA A 341 -10.39 -12.63 -10.55
C ALA A 341 -11.36 -11.73 -11.33
N LEU A 342 -10.84 -10.85 -12.17
CA LEU A 342 -11.65 -10.00 -13.04
C LEU A 342 -12.55 -10.85 -13.96
N GLY A 343 -12.01 -11.88 -14.61
CA GLY A 343 -12.78 -12.76 -15.48
C GLY A 343 -13.93 -13.46 -14.76
N LYS A 344 -13.70 -13.96 -13.53
CA LYS A 344 -14.74 -14.61 -12.73
C LYS A 344 -15.82 -13.62 -12.26
N LEU A 345 -15.44 -12.45 -11.78
CA LEU A 345 -16.40 -11.46 -11.26
C LEU A 345 -17.17 -10.78 -12.40
N SER A 346 -16.53 -10.46 -13.51
CA SER A 346 -17.22 -9.87 -14.69
C SER A 346 -18.24 -10.82 -15.34
N ALA A 347 -18.14 -12.12 -15.10
CA ALA A 347 -19.12 -13.09 -15.57
C ALA A 347 -20.42 -13.08 -14.75
N MET A 348 -20.49 -12.34 -13.65
CA MET A 348 -21.66 -12.20 -12.79
C MET A 348 -22.30 -10.80 -13.01
N PRO A 349 -23.45 -10.69 -13.69
CA PRO A 349 -24.09 -9.38 -13.98
C PRO A 349 -24.45 -8.57 -12.73
N GLU A 350 -24.66 -9.27 -11.61
CA GLU A 350 -25.00 -8.67 -10.31
C GLU A 350 -23.79 -8.02 -9.64
N ILE A 351 -22.56 -8.25 -10.14
CA ILE A 351 -21.35 -7.64 -9.60
C ILE A 351 -21.03 -6.36 -10.37
N ALA A 352 -20.94 -5.25 -9.66
CA ALA A 352 -20.39 -4.00 -10.17
C ALA A 352 -18.90 -3.94 -9.80
N ILE A 353 -18.01 -3.96 -10.78
CA ILE A 353 -16.54 -3.80 -10.60
C ILE A 353 -16.20 -2.33 -10.78
N TYR A 354 -15.35 -1.79 -9.91
CA TYR A 354 -14.91 -0.39 -9.94
C TYR A 354 -13.55 -0.22 -10.60
N GLY A 355 -13.41 0.85 -11.40
CA GLY A 355 -12.30 1.11 -12.28
C GLY A 355 -12.36 0.29 -13.57
N ASP A 356 -11.75 0.77 -14.65
CA ASP A 356 -11.81 0.12 -15.96
C ASP A 356 -11.16 -1.27 -15.93
N THR A 357 -11.84 -2.26 -16.54
CA THR A 357 -11.44 -3.67 -16.48
C THR A 357 -10.52 -4.10 -17.62
N ASP A 358 -10.23 -3.22 -18.57
CA ASP A 358 -9.24 -3.49 -19.63
C ASP A 358 -7.81 -3.42 -19.10
N MET A 359 -7.29 -4.54 -18.67
CA MET A 359 -5.92 -4.64 -18.14
C MET A 359 -4.82 -4.39 -19.17
N CYS A 360 -5.14 -4.43 -20.47
CA CYS A 360 -4.16 -4.08 -21.51
C CYS A 360 -3.92 -2.57 -21.54
N ARG A 361 -4.96 -1.79 -21.27
CA ARG A 361 -4.89 -0.32 -21.21
C ARG A 361 -4.58 0.19 -19.81
N TYR A 362 -5.18 -0.43 -18.80
CA TYR A 362 -5.06 -0.05 -17.39
C TYR A 362 -4.63 -1.26 -16.55
N PRO A 363 -3.34 -1.59 -16.54
CA PRO A 363 -2.83 -2.69 -15.72
C PRO A 363 -3.17 -2.48 -14.25
N ARG A 364 -3.42 -3.57 -13.53
CA ARG A 364 -3.80 -3.57 -12.12
C ARG A 364 -2.93 -4.50 -11.30
N ALA A 365 -2.74 -4.15 -10.04
CA ALA A 365 -2.06 -4.95 -9.04
C ALA A 365 -2.70 -4.76 -7.65
N GLY A 366 -2.65 -5.76 -6.82
CA GLY A 366 -2.98 -5.74 -5.39
C GLY A 366 -4.46 -5.65 -5.04
N ALA A 367 -5.26 -4.83 -5.70
CA ALA A 367 -6.61 -4.51 -5.24
C ALA A 367 -7.68 -4.64 -6.32
N LEU A 368 -8.83 -5.18 -5.94
CA LEU A 368 -10.03 -5.29 -6.75
C LEU A 368 -11.25 -4.88 -5.92
N SER A 369 -11.86 -3.73 -6.26
CA SER A 369 -13.07 -3.25 -5.61
C SER A 369 -14.32 -3.55 -6.41
N PHE A 370 -15.37 -3.97 -5.72
CA PHE A 370 -16.65 -4.35 -6.30
C PHE A 370 -17.80 -4.15 -5.32
N ASN A 371 -19.04 -4.18 -5.82
CA ASN A 371 -20.25 -4.31 -5.01
C ASN A 371 -21.19 -5.35 -5.63
N VAL A 372 -22.02 -5.99 -4.81
CA VAL A 372 -23.18 -6.77 -5.26
C VAL A 372 -24.34 -5.80 -5.45
N ARG A 373 -24.85 -5.68 -6.67
CA ARG A 373 -25.94 -4.75 -7.00
C ARG A 373 -27.15 -4.99 -6.11
N GLY A 374 -27.69 -3.94 -5.53
CA GLY A 374 -28.83 -4.00 -4.62
C GLY A 374 -28.53 -4.55 -3.22
N MET A 375 -27.28 -4.84 -2.87
CA MET A 375 -26.87 -5.23 -1.52
C MET A 375 -25.84 -4.24 -0.97
N HIS A 376 -25.98 -3.86 0.29
CA HIS A 376 -25.05 -2.93 0.93
C HIS A 376 -23.65 -3.57 1.07
N HIS A 377 -22.58 -2.82 0.76
CA HIS A 377 -21.21 -3.33 0.79
C HIS A 377 -20.80 -3.92 2.15
N ALA A 378 -21.26 -3.31 3.27
CA ALA A 378 -20.95 -3.81 4.61
C ALA A 378 -21.62 -5.16 4.90
N LEU A 379 -22.84 -5.39 4.39
CA LEU A 379 -23.50 -6.68 4.48
C LEU A 379 -22.76 -7.75 3.68
N THR A 380 -22.40 -7.45 2.43
CA THR A 380 -21.60 -8.37 1.62
C THR A 380 -20.30 -8.77 2.34
N ALA A 381 -19.59 -7.81 2.91
CA ALA A 381 -18.35 -8.08 3.65
C ALA A 381 -18.60 -8.92 4.93
N ALA A 382 -19.67 -8.64 5.66
CA ALA A 382 -20.04 -9.42 6.85
C ALA A 382 -20.38 -10.87 6.49
N ILE A 383 -21.14 -11.11 5.42
CA ILE A 383 -21.48 -12.46 4.96
C ILE A 383 -20.21 -13.22 4.53
N LEU A 384 -19.33 -12.59 3.74
CA LEU A 384 -18.07 -13.19 3.31
C LEU A 384 -17.21 -13.64 4.51
N ASN A 385 -17.14 -12.81 5.55
CA ASN A 385 -16.45 -13.15 6.79
C ASN A 385 -17.17 -14.28 7.56
N ASP A 386 -18.45 -14.08 7.90
CA ASP A 386 -19.15 -14.91 8.88
C ASP A 386 -19.49 -16.30 8.35
N TYR A 387 -19.74 -16.46 7.05
CA TYR A 387 -20.12 -17.75 6.44
C TYR A 387 -18.98 -18.43 5.66
N PHE A 388 -17.99 -17.67 5.20
CA PHE A 388 -16.96 -18.22 4.32
C PHE A 388 -15.53 -18.07 4.88
N ASN A 389 -15.35 -17.34 5.99
CA ASN A 389 -14.05 -16.96 6.55
C ASN A 389 -13.13 -16.27 5.53
N ILE A 390 -13.73 -15.41 4.67
CA ILE A 390 -13.03 -14.61 3.68
C ILE A 390 -12.88 -13.20 4.23
N ALA A 391 -11.64 -12.81 4.55
CA ALA A 391 -11.32 -11.48 5.05
C ALA A 391 -11.19 -10.50 3.88
N VAL A 392 -12.11 -9.55 3.79
CA VAL A 392 -12.11 -8.43 2.85
C VAL A 392 -12.26 -7.10 3.60
N ARG A 393 -12.01 -6.01 2.93
CA ARG A 393 -12.26 -4.66 3.46
C ARG A 393 -13.54 -4.09 2.83
N ASN A 394 -14.26 -3.24 3.58
CA ASN A 394 -15.36 -2.44 3.05
C ASN A 394 -15.19 -0.96 3.38
N GLN A 395 -16.01 -0.07 2.81
CA GLN A 395 -16.06 1.40 2.94
C GLN A 395 -15.26 2.14 1.85
N CYS A 396 -14.69 3.33 2.18
CA CYS A 396 -14.03 4.24 1.21
C CYS A 396 -12.51 4.14 1.19
N PHE A 397 -11.90 3.24 1.95
CA PHE A 397 -10.44 2.94 1.97
C PHE A 397 -9.53 4.18 2.11
N CYS A 398 -10.00 5.23 2.83
CA CYS A 398 -9.33 6.51 2.95
C CYS A 398 -9.03 7.21 1.59
N ALA A 399 -9.93 7.06 0.61
CA ALA A 399 -9.89 7.70 -0.70
C ALA A 399 -11.30 8.24 -1.06
N HIS A 400 -11.89 9.02 -0.15
CA HIS A 400 -13.29 9.43 -0.23
C HIS A 400 -13.67 10.14 -1.55
N PRO A 401 -12.89 11.08 -2.10
CA PRO A 401 -13.25 11.73 -3.36
C PRO A 401 -13.37 10.71 -4.51
N TYR A 402 -12.40 9.83 -4.64
CA TYR A 402 -12.34 8.84 -5.71
C TYR A 402 -13.47 7.81 -5.61
N VAL A 403 -13.72 7.28 -4.40
CA VAL A 403 -14.82 6.32 -4.17
C VAL A 403 -16.18 6.96 -4.45
N ARG A 404 -16.39 8.22 -4.02
CA ARG A 404 -17.63 8.95 -4.29
C ARG A 404 -17.89 9.07 -5.78
N GLU A 405 -16.91 9.51 -6.56
CA GLU A 405 -17.01 9.65 -8.01
C GLU A 405 -17.39 8.33 -8.68
N MET A 406 -16.69 7.23 -8.35
CA MET A 406 -16.94 5.92 -8.93
C MET A 406 -18.32 5.34 -8.55
N VAL A 407 -18.77 5.55 -7.31
CA VAL A 407 -20.10 5.10 -6.88
C VAL A 407 -21.19 5.91 -7.61
N THR A 408 -20.99 7.22 -7.74
CA THR A 408 -21.91 8.10 -8.50
C THR A 408 -22.00 7.68 -9.97
N GLU A 409 -20.85 7.40 -10.60
CA GLU A 409 -20.78 6.90 -11.99
C GLU A 409 -21.56 5.57 -12.15
N ALA A 410 -21.32 4.61 -11.26
CA ALA A 410 -21.95 3.31 -11.30
C ALA A 410 -23.49 3.39 -11.10
N LEU A 411 -23.94 4.30 -10.24
CA LEU A 411 -25.38 4.54 -10.04
C LEU A 411 -26.01 5.23 -11.25
N ALA A 412 -25.36 6.24 -11.81
CA ALA A 412 -25.83 6.93 -13.02
C ALA A 412 -25.98 5.99 -14.22
N ALA A 413 -25.10 4.99 -14.33
CA ALA A 413 -25.17 3.98 -15.38
C ALA A 413 -26.30 2.95 -15.19
N SER A 414 -26.89 2.85 -14.01
CA SER A 414 -27.87 1.81 -13.65
C SER A 414 -29.30 2.31 -13.56
N ASP A 415 -29.54 3.62 -13.61
CA ASP A 415 -30.89 4.20 -13.42
C ASP A 415 -31.17 5.37 -14.38
N ASP A 416 -32.23 5.22 -15.19
CA ASP A 416 -32.60 6.15 -16.24
C ASP A 416 -33.51 7.31 -15.76
N GLY A 417 -33.76 7.48 -14.47
CA GLY A 417 -34.75 8.41 -13.96
C GLY A 417 -34.38 9.36 -12.84
N LEU A 418 -33.20 9.20 -12.22
CA LEU A 418 -32.80 10.04 -11.08
C LEU A 418 -32.35 11.43 -11.53
N THR A 419 -32.76 12.46 -10.79
CA THR A 419 -32.14 13.79 -10.88
C THR A 419 -30.73 13.79 -10.32
N ALA A 420 -29.90 14.76 -10.71
CA ALA A 420 -28.55 14.89 -10.18
C ALA A 420 -28.49 14.95 -8.63
N ALA A 421 -29.46 15.62 -8.00
CA ALA A 421 -29.54 15.71 -6.55
C ALA A 421 -29.93 14.37 -5.88
N GLU A 422 -30.84 13.61 -6.48
CA GLU A 422 -31.21 12.28 -6.00
C GLU A 422 -30.06 11.29 -6.16
N LEU A 423 -29.32 11.36 -7.27
CA LEU A 423 -28.13 10.56 -7.53
C LEU A 423 -27.03 10.84 -6.49
N GLU A 424 -26.77 12.12 -6.18
CA GLU A 424 -25.79 12.52 -5.16
C GLU A 424 -26.20 12.02 -3.77
N ALA A 425 -27.48 12.15 -3.40
CA ALA A 425 -27.99 11.66 -2.12
C ALA A 425 -27.90 10.14 -2.02
N LEU A 426 -28.19 9.41 -3.09
CA LEU A 426 -28.08 7.95 -3.14
C LEU A 426 -26.61 7.50 -3.08
N ALA A 427 -25.73 8.18 -3.80
CA ALA A 427 -24.29 7.93 -3.77
C ALA A 427 -23.70 8.16 -2.36
N GLU A 428 -24.17 9.17 -1.62
CA GLU A 428 -23.73 9.40 -0.25
C GLU A 428 -24.25 8.32 0.71
N MET A 429 -25.49 7.85 0.54
CA MET A 429 -26.07 6.75 1.34
C MET A 429 -25.37 5.41 1.08
N GLN A 430 -25.00 5.13 -0.17
CA GLN A 430 -24.36 3.88 -0.58
C GLN A 430 -22.83 4.00 -0.66
N ARG A 431 -22.26 5.08 -0.14
CA ARG A 431 -20.83 5.37 -0.23
C ARG A 431 -19.98 4.28 0.41
N GLY A 432 -19.40 3.46 -0.43
CA GLY A 432 -18.50 2.39 -0.05
C GLY A 432 -18.48 1.24 -1.03
N MET A 433 -17.44 0.45 -0.92
CA MET A 433 -17.20 -0.72 -1.76
C MET A 433 -16.69 -1.87 -0.90
N VAL A 434 -16.80 -3.09 -1.41
CA VAL A 434 -16.02 -4.24 -0.93
C VAL A 434 -14.73 -4.26 -1.73
N ARG A 435 -13.60 -4.45 -1.05
CA ARG A 435 -12.30 -4.62 -1.69
C ARG A 435 -11.70 -5.97 -1.28
N ALA A 436 -11.50 -6.84 -2.26
CA ALA A 436 -10.60 -7.97 -2.15
C ALA A 436 -9.20 -7.54 -2.57
N SER A 437 -8.19 -7.92 -1.81
CA SER A 437 -6.82 -7.54 -2.14
C SER A 437 -5.83 -8.66 -1.88
N PHE A 438 -4.93 -8.84 -2.85
CA PHE A 438 -4.02 -9.97 -2.96
C PHE A 438 -2.68 -9.69 -2.30
N GLY A 439 -2.01 -10.75 -1.89
CA GLY A 439 -0.62 -10.76 -1.52
C GLY A 439 0.06 -11.97 -2.17
N ILE A 440 1.38 -12.10 -2.05
CA ILE A 440 2.13 -13.20 -2.68
C ILE A 440 1.65 -14.60 -2.24
N TYR A 441 0.91 -14.69 -1.15
CA TYR A 441 0.32 -15.92 -0.61
C TYR A 441 -1.11 -16.20 -1.10
N THR A 442 -1.70 -15.30 -1.88
CA THR A 442 -3.04 -15.49 -2.46
C THR A 442 -2.98 -16.48 -3.61
N THR A 443 -3.86 -17.46 -3.61
CA THR A 443 -3.85 -18.55 -4.59
C THR A 443 -5.03 -18.44 -5.58
N ARG A 444 -4.92 -19.15 -6.72
CA ARG A 444 -6.03 -19.29 -7.68
C ARG A 444 -7.26 -19.94 -7.03
N GLU A 445 -7.05 -20.82 -6.04
CA GLU A 445 -8.12 -21.43 -5.25
C GLU A 445 -8.84 -20.39 -4.38
N ASP A 446 -8.11 -19.50 -3.70
CA ASP A 446 -8.71 -18.43 -2.90
C ASP A 446 -9.62 -17.52 -3.75
N VAL A 447 -9.20 -17.21 -4.98
CA VAL A 447 -10.02 -16.46 -5.97
C VAL A 447 -11.26 -17.27 -6.39
N ALA A 448 -11.12 -18.59 -6.60
CA ALA A 448 -12.24 -19.44 -6.95
C ALA A 448 -13.26 -19.54 -5.82
N VAL A 449 -12.79 -19.64 -4.56
CA VAL A 449 -13.67 -19.66 -3.37
C VAL A 449 -14.37 -18.31 -3.20
N LEU A 450 -13.70 -17.17 -3.39
CA LEU A 450 -14.35 -15.86 -3.38
C LEU A 450 -15.48 -15.79 -4.41
N ALA A 451 -15.20 -16.20 -5.65
CA ALA A 451 -16.22 -16.17 -6.72
C ALA A 451 -17.40 -17.09 -6.41
N ALA A 452 -17.16 -18.30 -5.87
CA ALA A 452 -18.20 -19.22 -5.45
C ALA A 452 -19.05 -18.66 -4.28
N ALA A 453 -18.40 -18.02 -3.31
CA ALA A 453 -19.08 -17.36 -2.19
C ALA A 453 -19.98 -16.22 -2.67
N LEU A 454 -19.53 -15.39 -3.61
CA LEU A 454 -20.32 -14.33 -4.19
C LEU A 454 -21.52 -14.88 -4.99
N ALA A 455 -21.33 -15.95 -5.75
CA ALA A 455 -22.42 -16.60 -6.47
C ALA A 455 -23.48 -17.18 -5.49
N ASP A 456 -23.08 -17.79 -4.38
CA ASP A 456 -24.00 -18.26 -3.34
C ASP A 456 -24.75 -17.11 -2.65
N ILE A 457 -24.04 -16.01 -2.33
CA ILE A 457 -24.63 -14.78 -1.76
C ILE A 457 -25.72 -14.21 -2.70
N ILE A 458 -25.43 -14.14 -3.98
CA ILE A 458 -26.38 -13.64 -5.00
C ILE A 458 -27.59 -14.55 -5.09
N ALA A 459 -27.38 -15.87 -5.18
CA ALA A 459 -28.45 -16.86 -5.33
C ALA A 459 -29.35 -16.97 -4.08
N ARG A 460 -28.80 -16.70 -2.90
CA ARG A 460 -29.49 -16.86 -1.62
C ARG A 460 -29.63 -15.55 -0.86
N ARG A 461 -29.75 -14.43 -1.56
CA ARG A 461 -29.77 -13.07 -1.00
C ARG A 461 -30.73 -12.95 0.18
N ASP A 462 -32.01 -13.28 -0.01
CA ASP A 462 -33.05 -13.13 1.02
C ASP A 462 -32.72 -13.91 2.30
N PHE A 463 -32.12 -15.09 2.14
CA PHE A 463 -31.66 -15.89 3.28
C PHE A 463 -30.61 -15.12 4.09
N TYR A 464 -29.58 -14.57 3.43
CA TYR A 464 -28.53 -13.87 4.13
C TYR A 464 -28.99 -12.55 4.74
N GLU A 465 -29.79 -11.75 4.03
CA GLU A 465 -30.33 -10.49 4.55
C GLU A 465 -31.14 -10.69 5.83
N GLN A 466 -31.88 -11.77 5.95
CA GLN A 466 -32.66 -12.12 7.15
C GLN A 466 -31.79 -12.50 8.36
N GLN A 467 -30.52 -12.84 8.16
CA GLN A 467 -29.63 -13.24 9.26
C GLN A 467 -28.97 -12.05 9.98
N TYR A 468 -29.08 -10.84 9.44
CA TYR A 468 -28.40 -9.68 9.97
C TYR A 468 -29.34 -8.59 10.43
N ASP A 469 -28.89 -7.84 11.46
CA ASP A 469 -29.46 -6.57 11.89
C ASP A 469 -28.45 -5.46 11.58
N VAL A 470 -28.97 -4.27 11.27
CA VAL A 470 -28.17 -3.06 11.08
C VAL A 470 -27.88 -2.45 12.44
N THR A 471 -26.62 -2.20 12.75
CA THR A 471 -26.20 -1.53 13.99
C THR A 471 -26.46 -0.02 13.93
N PRO A 472 -26.46 0.71 15.07
CA PRO A 472 -26.59 2.15 15.06
C PRO A 472 -25.46 2.89 14.31
N THR A 473 -24.32 2.23 14.07
CA THR A 473 -23.19 2.75 13.29
C THR A 473 -23.30 2.48 11.81
N GLY A 474 -24.35 1.77 11.36
CA GLY A 474 -24.54 1.40 9.96
C GLY A 474 -23.82 0.11 9.53
N ASP A 475 -23.17 -0.57 10.46
CA ASP A 475 -22.57 -1.89 10.23
C ASP A 475 -23.64 -3.00 10.32
N TYR A 476 -23.29 -4.19 9.87
CA TYR A 476 -24.18 -5.37 9.93
C TYR A 476 -23.67 -6.36 10.97
N GLN A 477 -24.59 -6.84 11.81
CA GLN A 477 -24.31 -7.83 12.84
C GLN A 477 -25.20 -9.04 12.67
N HIS A 478 -24.61 -10.25 12.61
CA HIS A 478 -25.37 -11.48 12.53
C HIS A 478 -26.23 -11.69 13.79
N LYS A 479 -27.50 -12.09 13.63
CA LYS A 479 -28.49 -12.18 14.74
C LYS A 479 -28.08 -13.18 15.82
N THR A 480 -27.51 -14.33 15.44
CA THR A 480 -27.22 -15.44 16.36
C THR A 480 -25.73 -15.78 16.47
N PHE A 481 -24.92 -15.52 15.45
CA PHE A 481 -23.48 -15.79 15.46
C PHE A 481 -22.71 -14.62 16.07
N ARG A 482 -21.78 -14.95 16.99
CA ARG A 482 -20.85 -13.99 17.59
C ARG A 482 -19.46 -14.60 17.65
N PHE A 483 -18.54 -14.00 16.93
CA PHE A 483 -17.13 -14.39 17.01
C PHE A 483 -16.57 -14.03 18.39
N GLN A 484 -16.04 -15.04 19.11
CA GLN A 484 -15.47 -14.87 20.46
C GLN A 484 -13.98 -14.50 20.34
N SER A 485 -13.67 -13.25 20.01
CA SER A 485 -12.29 -12.80 19.77
C SER A 485 -11.39 -12.97 20.99
N GLU A 486 -11.88 -12.71 22.21
CA GLU A 486 -11.13 -12.87 23.44
C GLU A 486 -10.76 -14.35 23.71
N ALA A 487 -11.60 -15.30 23.29
CA ALA A 487 -11.31 -16.72 23.39
C ALA A 487 -10.26 -17.22 22.37
N GLN A 488 -10.03 -16.46 21.28
CA GLN A 488 -9.01 -16.80 20.30
C GLN A 488 -7.64 -16.23 20.69
N PHE A 489 -7.60 -15.00 21.16
CA PHE A 489 -6.36 -14.36 21.63
C PHE A 489 -6.68 -13.24 22.63
N ASN A 490 -6.00 -13.26 23.77
CA ASN A 490 -6.04 -12.24 24.80
C ASN A 490 -4.63 -12.03 25.36
N ILE A 491 -4.15 -10.80 25.36
CA ILE A 491 -2.80 -10.47 25.84
C ILE A 491 -2.60 -10.88 27.29
N ARG A 492 -3.59 -10.60 28.17
CA ARG A 492 -3.52 -10.91 29.59
C ARG A 492 -3.35 -12.42 29.81
N ASP A 493 -4.22 -13.22 29.21
CA ASP A 493 -4.20 -14.68 29.36
C ASP A 493 -2.90 -15.29 28.81
N ALA A 494 -2.36 -14.72 27.74
CA ALA A 494 -1.07 -15.14 27.18
C ALA A 494 0.09 -14.87 28.16
N VAL A 495 0.08 -13.70 28.82
CA VAL A 495 1.09 -13.35 29.85
C VAL A 495 0.92 -14.22 31.08
N ASP A 496 -0.31 -14.38 31.60
CA ASP A 496 -0.59 -15.22 32.79
C ASP A 496 -0.19 -16.68 32.55
N THR A 497 -0.47 -17.21 31.35
CA THR A 497 -0.04 -18.55 30.94
C THR A 497 1.49 -18.69 30.94
N TRP A 498 2.20 -17.66 30.48
CA TRP A 498 3.67 -17.67 30.48
C TRP A 498 4.25 -17.58 31.88
N LEU A 499 3.67 -16.74 32.75
CA LEU A 499 4.13 -16.58 34.15
C LEU A 499 3.90 -17.82 35.03
N THR A 500 3.00 -18.72 34.62
CA THR A 500 2.67 -19.96 35.38
C THR A 500 3.42 -21.20 34.88
N ARG A 501 4.22 -21.09 33.81
CA ARG A 501 5.11 -22.16 33.29
C ARG A 501 6.43 -22.15 34.04
#